data_35ba1a6c71f8d68d3bbd6a6692f3355d
#
_entry.id   35ba1a6c71f8d68d3bbd6a6692f3355d
#
_cell.length_a   1.000
_cell.length_b   1.000
_cell.length_c   1.000
_cell.angle_alpha   90.00
_cell.angle_beta   90.00
_cell.angle_gamma   90.00
#
_symmetry.space_group_name_H-M   'P 1'
#
loop_
_entity.id
_entity.type
_entity.pdbx_description
1 polymer ?
#
loop_
_entity_poly.entity_id
_entity_poly.type
_entity_poly.pdbx_seq_one_letter_code
_entity_poly.pdbx_strand_id
1 'polypeptide(L)'
;MGLFNISFIIFLIMFLLSSLSFGAVFVFIIVFAVKQKSKNDSAPRVTLEARVVDKRTVSHRHYNHHNNLSHRHYYHYVTFELQDGQRTELCVSLGEFDALAVADEGMLTMQGTRFISFEKKSGVTH
;
A
#
# COMPACT_ATOMS: atom_id res chain seq x y z
N MET A 1 17.20 28.01 46.63
CA MET A 1 16.49 28.12 45.41
C MET A 1 17.26 27.62 44.18
N GLY A 2 18.54 27.61 44.14
CA GLY A 2 19.30 27.40 42.92
C GLY A 2 19.19 26.01 42.29
N LEU A 3 19.49 24.94 43.06
CA LEU A 3 19.59 23.59 42.48
C LEU A 3 18.24 23.01 42.06
N PHE A 4 17.20 23.30 42.84
CA PHE A 4 15.87 22.75 42.54
C PHE A 4 15.29 23.37 41.27
N ASN A 5 15.46 24.66 41.06
CA ASN A 5 14.99 25.34 39.86
C ASN A 5 15.74 24.91 38.61
N ILE A 6 17.03 24.66 38.73
CA ILE A 6 17.86 24.20 37.62
C ILE A 6 17.42 22.81 37.16
N SER A 7 17.20 21.89 38.11
CA SER A 7 16.71 20.56 37.79
C SER A 7 15.35 20.60 37.07
N PHE A 8 14.47 21.44 37.55
CA PHE A 8 13.13 21.60 36.96
C PHE A 8 13.23 22.17 35.52
N ILE A 9 14.08 23.14 35.34
CA ILE A 9 14.32 23.74 34.01
C ILE A 9 14.90 22.71 33.05
N ILE A 10 15.87 21.92 33.48
CA ILE A 10 16.46 20.85 32.68
C ILE A 10 15.39 19.83 32.31
N PHE A 11 14.55 19.44 33.24
CA PHE A 11 13.45 18.51 32.99
C PHE A 11 12.47 19.06 31.95
N LEU A 12 12.10 20.31 32.06
CA LEU A 12 11.22 20.96 31.08
C LEU A 12 11.84 21.02 29.69
N ILE A 13 13.12 21.35 29.61
CA ILE A 13 13.82 21.40 28.34
C ILE A 13 13.87 20.01 27.69
N MET A 14 14.18 18.99 28.47
CA MET A 14 14.21 17.61 27.99
C MET A 14 12.83 17.16 27.52
N PHE A 15 11.79 17.51 28.26
CA PHE A 15 10.41 17.19 27.89
C PHE A 15 9.99 17.89 26.61
N LEU A 16 10.31 19.16 26.44
CA LEU A 16 10.01 19.91 25.22
C LEU A 16 10.73 19.35 24.01
N LEU A 17 12.00 19.00 24.15
CA LEU A 17 12.76 18.40 23.06
C LEU A 17 12.20 17.06 22.65
N SER A 18 11.80 16.24 23.61
CA SER A 18 11.17 14.96 23.35
C SER A 18 9.84 15.12 22.62
N SER A 19 9.04 16.07 23.05
CA SER A 19 7.73 16.37 22.44
C SER A 19 7.89 16.83 20.98
N LEU A 20 8.87 17.68 20.72
CA LEU A 20 9.16 18.15 19.37
C LEU A 20 9.58 17.00 18.45
N SER A 21 10.36 16.06 18.97
CA SER A 21 10.79 14.90 18.20
C SER A 21 9.60 14.04 17.78
N PHE A 22 8.68 13.77 18.70
CA PHE A 22 7.47 13.01 18.37
C PHE A 22 6.60 13.73 17.34
N GLY A 23 6.44 15.03 17.49
CA GLY A 23 5.67 15.83 16.55
C GLY A 23 6.26 15.80 15.16
N ALA A 24 7.59 15.90 15.05
CA ALA A 24 8.27 15.86 13.76
C ALA A 24 8.08 14.51 13.05
N VAL A 25 8.22 13.41 13.78
CA VAL A 25 8.02 12.07 13.22
C VAL A 25 6.58 11.90 12.75
N PHE A 26 5.62 12.35 13.54
CA PHE A 26 4.22 12.23 13.19
C PHE A 26 3.87 13.01 11.93
N VAL A 27 4.35 14.24 11.82
CA VAL A 27 4.15 15.07 10.62
C VAL A 27 4.82 14.43 9.42
N PHE A 28 6.01 13.88 9.59
CA PHE A 28 6.73 13.20 8.50
C PHE A 28 5.91 12.02 7.96
N ILE A 29 5.32 11.21 8.84
CA ILE A 29 4.50 10.07 8.43
C ILE A 29 3.29 10.53 7.62
N ILE A 30 2.61 11.58 8.10
CA ILE A 30 1.43 12.12 7.40
C ILE A 30 1.81 12.65 6.03
N VAL A 31 2.88 13.43 5.94
CA VAL A 31 3.34 14.01 4.68
C VAL A 31 3.74 12.91 3.70
N PHE A 32 4.42 11.88 4.19
CA PHE A 32 4.82 10.75 3.33
C PHE A 32 3.60 10.04 2.76
N ALA A 33 2.60 9.76 3.60
CA ALA A 33 1.38 9.10 3.16
C ALA A 33 0.62 9.92 2.11
N VAL A 34 0.50 11.23 2.33
CA VAL A 34 -0.19 12.13 1.40
C VAL A 34 0.59 12.21 0.07
N LYS A 35 1.90 12.30 0.13
CA LYS A 35 2.73 12.35 -1.09
C LYS A 35 2.61 11.07 -1.89
N GLN A 36 2.56 9.92 -1.26
CA GLN A 36 2.43 8.66 -1.97
C GLN A 36 1.08 8.56 -2.69
N LYS A 37 0.00 8.96 -2.03
CA LYS A 37 -1.32 8.99 -2.67
C LYS A 37 -1.34 9.96 -3.84
N SER A 38 -0.81 11.15 -3.67
CA SER A 38 -0.74 12.15 -4.73
C SER A 38 0.10 11.65 -5.90
N LYS A 39 1.19 10.95 -5.62
CA LYS A 39 2.04 10.38 -6.65
C LYS A 39 1.29 9.35 -7.51
N ASN A 40 0.48 8.49 -6.88
CA ASN A 40 -0.34 7.54 -7.63
C ASN A 40 -1.41 8.24 -8.45
N ASP A 41 -2.07 9.26 -7.88
CA ASP A 41 -3.14 9.99 -8.58
C ASP A 41 -2.60 10.79 -9.76
N SER A 42 -1.39 11.32 -9.67
CA SER A 42 -0.76 12.11 -10.72
C SER A 42 0.10 11.29 -11.68
N ALA A 43 0.35 10.01 -11.38
CA ALA A 43 1.14 9.15 -12.24
C ALA A 43 0.42 8.92 -13.55
N PRO A 44 1.12 8.84 -14.68
CA PRO A 44 0.49 8.51 -15.96
C PRO A 44 0.05 7.06 -15.95
N ARG A 45 -1.03 6.79 -16.69
CA ARG A 45 -1.44 5.42 -16.94
C ARG A 45 -0.49 4.81 -17.95
N VAL A 46 0.03 3.63 -17.61
CA VAL A 46 0.98 2.92 -18.44
C VAL A 46 0.39 1.56 -18.78
N THR A 47 0.46 1.21 -20.06
CA THR A 47 0.02 -0.10 -20.53
C THR A 47 1.24 -0.88 -20.98
N LEU A 48 1.45 -2.02 -20.36
CA LEU A 48 2.62 -2.86 -20.58
C LEU A 48 2.18 -4.29 -20.81
N GLU A 49 2.95 -5.02 -21.60
CA GLU A 49 2.74 -6.46 -21.73
C GLU A 49 3.21 -7.16 -20.46
N ALA A 50 2.37 -8.02 -19.91
CA ALA A 50 2.64 -8.65 -18.63
C ALA A 50 2.04 -10.07 -18.60
N ARG A 51 2.56 -10.88 -17.68
CA ARG A 51 2.06 -12.21 -17.43
C ARG A 51 1.80 -12.39 -15.95
N VAL A 52 0.68 -13.01 -15.62
CA VAL A 52 0.33 -13.33 -14.23
C VAL A 52 1.22 -14.50 -13.77
N VAL A 53 2.01 -14.27 -12.73
CA VAL A 53 2.92 -15.30 -12.21
C VAL A 53 2.51 -15.80 -10.84
N ASP A 54 1.72 -15.03 -10.09
CA ASP A 54 1.28 -15.45 -8.77
C ASP A 54 0.00 -14.71 -8.37
N LYS A 55 -0.77 -15.36 -7.50
CA LYS A 55 -1.99 -14.77 -6.91
C LYS A 55 -1.99 -15.11 -5.43
N ARG A 56 -2.36 -14.16 -4.60
CA ARG A 56 -2.51 -14.43 -3.17
C ARG A 56 -3.64 -13.62 -2.57
N THR A 57 -4.24 -14.17 -1.53
CA THR A 57 -5.27 -13.49 -0.76
C THR A 57 -4.78 -13.34 0.67
N VAL A 58 -4.87 -12.12 1.19
CA VAL A 58 -4.50 -11.82 2.57
C VAL A 58 -5.78 -11.45 3.31
N SER A 59 -5.99 -12.04 4.46
CA SER A 59 -7.12 -11.71 5.30
C SER A 59 -6.65 -10.96 6.53
N HIS A 60 -7.34 -9.88 6.84
CA HIS A 60 -7.13 -9.13 8.06
C HIS A 60 -8.38 -9.25 8.93
N ARG A 61 -8.18 -9.71 10.16
CA ARG A 61 -9.26 -9.82 11.12
C ARG A 61 -9.33 -8.55 11.95
N HIS A 62 -10.46 -7.89 11.89
CA HIS A 62 -10.70 -6.69 12.68
C HIS A 62 -11.76 -7.02 13.74
N TYR A 63 -11.34 -6.95 15.01
CA TYR A 63 -12.23 -7.22 16.13
C TYR A 63 -12.74 -5.91 16.69
N ASN A 64 -14.07 -5.78 16.76
CA ASN A 64 -14.71 -4.60 17.32
C ASN A 64 -15.21 -4.95 18.74
N HIS A 65 -14.62 -4.31 19.73
CA HIS A 65 -14.98 -4.55 21.13
C HIS A 65 -16.39 -4.11 21.49
N HIS A 66 -16.94 -3.13 20.79
CA HIS A 66 -18.27 -2.61 21.10
C HIS A 66 -19.38 -3.60 20.75
N ASN A 67 -19.23 -4.35 19.70
CA ASN A 67 -20.27 -5.22 19.18
C ASN A 67 -19.92 -6.70 19.29
N ASN A 68 -18.78 -7.06 19.81
CA ASN A 68 -18.27 -8.43 19.81
C ASN A 68 -18.29 -9.08 18.43
N LEU A 69 -18.26 -8.26 17.38
CA LEU A 69 -18.27 -8.74 16.01
C LEU A 69 -16.86 -8.67 15.46
N SER A 70 -16.43 -9.75 14.84
CA SER A 70 -15.18 -9.77 14.11
C SER A 70 -15.47 -9.69 12.63
N HIS A 71 -14.85 -8.74 11.96
CA HIS A 71 -14.96 -8.59 10.53
C HIS A 71 -13.63 -9.00 9.90
N ARG A 72 -13.71 -9.82 8.86
CA ARG A 72 -12.55 -10.17 8.07
C ARG A 72 -12.58 -9.39 6.78
N HIS A 73 -11.49 -8.69 6.50
CA HIS A 73 -11.29 -8.04 5.22
C HIS A 73 -10.31 -8.86 4.41
N TYR A 74 -10.66 -9.13 3.16
CA TYR A 74 -9.82 -9.89 2.26
C TYR A 74 -9.23 -8.95 1.23
N TYR A 75 -7.93 -9.02 1.07
CA TYR A 75 -7.21 -8.28 0.05
C TYR A 75 -6.64 -9.28 -0.94
N HIS A 76 -6.89 -9.02 -2.21
CA HIS A 76 -6.48 -9.90 -3.29
C HIS A 76 -5.34 -9.24 -4.04
N TYR A 77 -4.24 -9.94 -4.15
CA TYR A 77 -3.04 -9.46 -4.82
C TYR A 77 -2.69 -10.36 -5.98
N VAL A 78 -2.31 -9.76 -7.09
CA VAL A 78 -1.84 -10.45 -8.28
C VAL A 78 -0.44 -9.94 -8.59
N THR A 79 0.49 -10.85 -8.80
CA THR A 79 1.85 -10.52 -9.20
C THR A 79 1.98 -10.66 -10.70
N PHE A 80 2.39 -9.60 -11.36
CA PHE A 80 2.62 -9.56 -12.80
C PHE A 80 4.10 -9.50 -13.07
N GLU A 81 4.55 -10.28 -14.05
CA GLU A 81 5.91 -10.20 -14.57
C GLU A 81 5.89 -9.42 -15.86
N LEU A 82 6.69 -8.36 -15.92
CA LEU A 82 6.78 -7.48 -17.07
C LEU A 82 7.82 -8.03 -18.06
N GLN A 83 7.86 -7.46 -19.26
CA GLN A 83 8.76 -7.91 -20.31
C GLN A 83 10.23 -7.86 -19.92
N ASP A 84 10.60 -6.87 -19.09
CA ASP A 84 11.98 -6.70 -18.63
C ASP A 84 12.37 -7.67 -17.49
N GLY A 85 11.48 -8.55 -17.10
CA GLY A 85 11.71 -9.49 -16.00
C GLY A 85 11.34 -8.95 -14.64
N GLN A 86 10.95 -7.68 -14.54
CA GLN A 86 10.52 -7.10 -13.27
C GLN A 86 9.15 -7.65 -12.88
N ARG A 87 8.96 -7.82 -11.58
CA ARG A 87 7.68 -8.26 -11.04
C ARG A 87 7.07 -7.14 -10.22
N THR A 88 5.76 -6.96 -10.39
CA THR A 88 5.02 -6.00 -9.60
C THR A 88 3.77 -6.67 -9.04
N GLU A 89 3.48 -6.40 -7.77
CA GLU A 89 2.29 -6.94 -7.11
C GLU A 89 1.28 -5.82 -6.96
N LEU A 90 0.07 -6.06 -7.43
CA LEU A 90 -1.00 -5.08 -7.40
C LEU A 90 -2.22 -5.65 -6.68
N CYS A 91 -2.89 -4.80 -5.91
CA CYS A 91 -4.14 -5.14 -5.26
C CYS A 91 -5.28 -4.99 -6.27
N VAL A 92 -6.12 -6.03 -6.37
CA VAL A 92 -7.21 -6.07 -7.33
C VAL A 92 -8.53 -6.39 -6.60
N SER A 93 -9.65 -6.15 -7.28
CA SER A 93 -10.96 -6.56 -6.75
C SER A 93 -11.13 -8.06 -6.84
N LEU A 94 -12.11 -8.59 -6.10
CA LEU A 94 -12.39 -10.03 -6.14
C LEU A 94 -12.77 -10.49 -7.55
N GLY A 95 -13.58 -9.70 -8.27
CA GLY A 95 -13.96 -10.05 -9.63
C GLY A 95 -12.77 -10.13 -10.57
N GLU A 96 -11.85 -9.17 -10.46
CA GLU A 96 -10.63 -9.17 -11.26
C GLU A 96 -9.71 -10.32 -10.88
N PHE A 97 -9.61 -10.59 -9.57
CA PHE A 97 -8.80 -11.69 -9.06
C PHE A 97 -9.28 -13.04 -9.60
N ASP A 98 -10.60 -13.26 -9.60
CA ASP A 98 -11.18 -14.51 -10.10
C ASP A 98 -11.05 -14.63 -11.62
N ALA A 99 -11.06 -13.51 -12.33
CA ALA A 99 -10.93 -13.50 -13.79
C ALA A 99 -9.50 -13.78 -14.26
N LEU A 100 -8.52 -13.59 -13.40
CA LEU A 100 -7.10 -13.77 -13.74
C LEU A 100 -6.62 -15.13 -13.27
N ALA A 101 -5.87 -15.81 -14.11
CA ALA A 101 -5.26 -17.10 -13.78
C ALA A 101 -3.76 -17.01 -13.94
N VAL A 102 -3.03 -17.78 -13.13
CA VAL A 102 -1.57 -17.87 -13.27
C VAL A 102 -1.23 -18.34 -14.68
N ALA A 103 -0.25 -17.71 -15.29
CA ALA A 103 0.21 -17.88 -16.65
C ALA A 103 -0.60 -17.13 -17.70
N ASP A 104 -1.65 -16.41 -17.32
CA ASP A 104 -2.35 -15.53 -18.27
C ASP A 104 -1.39 -14.44 -18.76
N GLU A 105 -1.42 -14.20 -20.07
CA GLU A 105 -0.65 -13.15 -20.71
C GLU A 105 -1.58 -12.10 -21.31
N GLY A 106 -1.17 -10.86 -21.29
CA GLY A 106 -1.96 -9.79 -21.85
C GLY A 106 -1.35 -8.43 -21.59
N MET A 107 -2.18 -7.40 -21.74
CA MET A 107 -1.78 -6.01 -21.55
C MET A 107 -2.28 -5.53 -20.19
N LEU A 108 -1.34 -5.18 -19.34
CA LEU A 108 -1.62 -4.63 -18.01
C LEU A 108 -1.59 -3.10 -18.08
N THR A 109 -2.67 -2.48 -17.63
CA THR A 109 -2.73 -1.02 -17.46
C THR A 109 -2.68 -0.72 -15.97
N MET A 110 -1.74 0.11 -15.57
CA MET A 110 -1.59 0.53 -14.18
C MET A 110 -1.27 2.01 -14.11
N GLN A 111 -1.58 2.59 -12.97
CA GLN A 111 -1.28 4.00 -12.67
C GLN A 111 -0.49 4.03 -11.36
N GLY A 112 0.82 4.22 -11.47
CA GLY A 112 1.70 4.08 -10.31
C GLY A 112 1.65 2.66 -9.78
N THR A 113 1.15 2.50 -8.55
CA THR A 113 0.96 1.18 -7.93
C THR A 113 -0.50 0.71 -7.96
N ARG A 114 -1.35 1.41 -8.70
CA ARG A 114 -2.78 1.12 -8.78
C ARG A 114 -3.07 0.29 -10.02
N PHE A 115 -3.78 -0.83 -9.83
CA PHE A 115 -4.27 -1.64 -10.94
C PHE A 115 -5.45 -0.93 -11.61
N ILE A 116 -5.41 -0.82 -12.92
CA ILE A 116 -6.51 -0.24 -13.71
C ILE A 116 -7.24 -1.35 -14.47
N SER A 117 -6.53 -2.11 -15.31
CA SER A 117 -7.16 -3.18 -16.08
C SER A 117 -6.10 -4.14 -16.61
N PHE A 118 -6.55 -5.33 -17.00
CA PHE A 118 -5.71 -6.33 -17.66
C PHE A 118 -6.53 -6.96 -18.79
N GLU A 119 -6.07 -6.77 -20.00
CA GLU A 119 -6.68 -7.40 -21.17
C GLU A 119 -5.87 -8.62 -21.56
N LYS A 120 -6.51 -9.79 -21.45
CA LYS A 120 -5.87 -11.05 -21.85
C LYS A 120 -5.66 -11.04 -23.36
N LYS A 121 -4.59 -11.68 -23.81
CA LYS A 121 -4.39 -11.91 -25.23
C LYS A 121 -5.51 -12.82 -25.72
N SER A 122 -6.40 -12.25 -26.52
CA SER A 122 -7.49 -12.99 -27.10
C SER A 122 -7.05 -13.62 -28.42
N GLY A 123 -7.75 -14.63 -28.86
CA GLY A 123 -7.45 -15.26 -30.12
C GLY A 123 -6.36 -16.29 -30.07
N VAL A 124 -5.78 -16.48 -28.92
CA VAL A 124 -4.71 -17.48 -28.75
C VAL A 124 -5.28 -18.83 -28.41
N THR A 125 -6.54 -18.88 -28.25
CA THR A 125 -7.24 -20.09 -27.89
C THR A 125 -7.44 -20.96 -29.08
N HIS A 126 -6.48 -21.58 -29.45
CA HIS A 126 -6.68 -22.57 -30.50
C HIS A 126 -5.54 -23.49 -30.62
#